data_fdff416b67cbcff2b6db8f9cac4b4adb
#
_entry.id   fdff416b67cbcff2b6db8f9cac4b4adb
#
_cell.length_a   1.000
_cell.length_b   1.000
_cell.length_c   1.000
_cell.angle_alpha   90.00
_cell.angle_beta   90.00
_cell.angle_gamma   90.00
#
_symmetry.space_group_name_H-M   'P 1'
#
loop_
_entity.id
_entity.type
_entity.pdbx_description
1 polymer ?
#
loop_
_entity_poly.entity_id
_entity_poly.type
_entity_poly.pdbx_seq_one_letter_code
_entity_poly.pdbx_strand_id
1 'polypeptide(L)'
;MKRLLGIVAAMLCLGACDMNEDIHWLLPSWSGSYETTVTDATTGASREVIATIQLDFTFDRSECSFTRIYPNSNLDTTRETYYVHLNELNKSFILNSGLEDSRVVYSGQVTSNGRMTLMWHEGETDELKKMELVVL
;
A
#
# COMPACT_ATOMS: atom_id res chain seq x y z
N MET A 1 27.50 -3.97 -35.04
CA MET A 1 27.14 -3.69 -34.75
C MET A 1 27.01 -3.29 -34.47
N LYS A 2 27.19 -3.36 -34.14
CA LYS A 2 26.94 -2.93 -33.53
C LYS A 2 26.32 -2.44 -33.27
N ARG A 3 26.03 -2.57 -32.90
CA ARG A 3 25.33 -2.22 -32.34
C ARG A 3 24.70 -2.53 -32.12
N LEU A 4 24.62 -3.25 -32.23
CA LEU A 4 24.02 -3.59 -31.78
C LEU A 4 24.10 -3.89 -31.21
N LEU A 5 24.87 -4.19 -31.12
CA LEU A 5 24.96 -4.36 -30.33
C LEU A 5 24.78 -3.75 -29.61
N GLY A 6 25.23 -3.47 -29.64
CA GLY A 6 24.97 -2.64 -28.78
C GLY A 6 23.76 -2.74 -28.44
N ILE A 7 23.39 -2.90 -28.68
CA ILE A 7 22.31 -3.11 -28.38
C ILE A 7 22.10 -4.20 -27.93
N VAL A 8 22.72 -4.91 -28.25
CA VAL A 8 22.52 -6.04 -27.84
C VAL A 8 22.91 -6.31 -26.56
N ALA A 9 24.04 -5.95 -26.22
CA ALA A 9 24.47 -6.18 -24.97
C ALA A 9 23.60 -5.66 -24.01
N ALA A 10 23.15 -4.61 -24.29
CA ALA A 10 22.23 -4.06 -23.45
C ALA A 10 21.09 -4.97 -23.30
N MET A 11 20.76 -5.71 -24.26
CA MET A 11 19.65 -6.48 -24.18
C MET A 11 19.74 -7.64 -23.33
N LEU A 12 20.87 -8.12 -23.05
CA LEU A 12 20.96 -9.28 -22.27
C LEU A 12 20.49 -9.13 -20.89
N CYS A 13 20.56 -7.95 -20.37
CA CYS A 13 20.11 -7.72 -19.03
C CYS A 13 18.71 -7.27 -18.97
N LEU A 14 18.11 -7.14 -20.10
CA LEU A 14 16.85 -6.53 -20.14
C LEU A 14 15.74 -7.25 -19.47
N GLY A 15 15.79 -8.55 -19.37
CA GLY A 15 14.71 -9.27 -18.75
C GLY A 15 14.48 -8.80 -17.32
N ALA A 16 15.53 -8.72 -16.55
CA ALA A 16 15.37 -8.29 -15.17
C ALA A 16 15.03 -6.82 -15.09
N CYS A 17 15.60 -6.02 -15.94
CA CYS A 17 15.31 -4.61 -15.90
C CYS A 17 13.87 -4.32 -16.27
N ASP A 18 13.36 -5.04 -17.24
CA ASP A 18 11.99 -4.84 -17.68
C ASP A 18 11.01 -5.19 -16.57
N MET A 19 11.28 -6.22 -15.80
CA MET A 19 10.40 -6.58 -14.72
C MET A 19 10.33 -5.48 -13.67
N ASN A 20 11.44 -4.85 -13.38
CA ASN A 20 11.42 -3.77 -12.42
C ASN A 20 10.69 -2.54 -12.96
N GLU A 21 10.78 -2.32 -14.25
CA GLU A 21 10.07 -1.21 -14.85
C GLU A 21 8.58 -1.41 -14.86
N ASP A 22 8.13 -2.67 -15.00
CA ASP A 22 6.72 -2.96 -15.06
C ASP A 22 5.99 -2.60 -13.76
N ILE A 23 6.68 -2.62 -12.64
CA ILE A 23 6.06 -2.32 -11.36
C ILE A 23 6.60 -1.03 -10.75
N HIS A 24 7.36 -0.26 -11.51
CA HIS A 24 7.99 0.92 -10.97
C HIS A 24 6.96 2.02 -10.63
N TRP A 25 5.75 1.95 -11.16
CA TRP A 25 4.71 2.90 -10.79
C TRP A 25 4.29 2.73 -9.31
N LEU A 26 4.54 1.56 -8.72
CA LEU A 26 4.24 1.35 -7.32
C LEU A 26 5.55 1.33 -6.54
N LEU A 27 5.93 2.50 -6.02
CA LEU A 27 7.16 2.63 -5.25
C LEU A 27 7.07 1.82 -3.96
N PRO A 28 8.19 1.49 -3.32
CA PRO A 28 8.15 0.52 -2.23
C PRO A 28 7.53 1.02 -0.93
N SER A 29 7.64 2.30 -0.62
CA SER A 29 7.17 2.77 0.70
C SER A 29 6.31 4.01 0.59
N TRP A 30 5.21 4.01 1.31
CA TRP A 30 4.21 5.07 1.27
C TRP A 30 3.74 5.39 2.68
N SER A 31 3.31 6.62 2.92
CA SER A 31 2.81 7.00 4.24
C SER A 31 1.75 8.09 4.12
N GLY A 32 0.83 8.09 5.06
CA GLY A 32 -0.21 9.11 5.15
C GLY A 32 -0.89 9.04 6.51
N SER A 33 -1.68 10.04 6.82
CA SER A 33 -2.36 10.11 8.11
C SER A 33 -3.82 10.46 7.93
N TYR A 34 -4.65 10.00 8.84
CA TYR A 34 -6.05 10.35 8.85
C TYR A 34 -6.54 10.44 10.30
N GLU A 35 -7.66 11.13 10.49
CA GLU A 35 -8.25 11.24 11.82
C GLU A 35 -9.27 10.13 12.00
N THR A 36 -9.28 9.52 13.16
CA THR A 36 -10.25 8.49 13.48
C THR A 36 -10.66 8.63 14.94
N THR A 37 -11.75 7.97 15.31
CA THR A 37 -12.24 8.00 16.67
C THR A 37 -11.99 6.67 17.32
N VAL A 38 -11.46 6.68 18.54
CA VAL A 38 -11.30 5.47 19.32
C VAL A 38 -12.17 5.58 20.56
N THR A 39 -12.76 4.46 20.97
CA THR A 39 -13.61 4.40 22.13
C THR A 39 -12.93 3.59 23.19
N ASP A 40 -12.86 4.14 24.40
CA ASP A 40 -12.29 3.44 25.54
C ASP A 40 -13.28 2.38 25.98
N ALA A 41 -12.84 1.14 25.97
CA ALA A 41 -13.71 0.01 26.32
C ALA A 41 -14.13 0.04 27.79
N THR A 42 -13.35 0.68 28.66
CA THR A 42 -13.64 0.73 30.08
C THR A 42 -14.63 1.84 30.41
N THR A 43 -14.45 3.03 29.84
CA THR A 43 -15.26 4.19 30.18
C THR A 43 -16.35 4.50 29.17
N GLY A 44 -16.24 3.94 27.97
CA GLY A 44 -17.15 4.27 26.88
C GLY A 44 -16.88 5.63 26.25
N ALA A 45 -15.88 6.34 26.73
CA ALA A 45 -15.58 7.67 26.20
C ALA A 45 -14.89 7.53 24.84
N SER A 46 -15.21 8.45 23.93
CA SER A 46 -14.61 8.47 22.59
C SER A 46 -13.72 9.70 22.50
N ARG A 47 -12.64 9.55 21.74
CA ARG A 47 -11.76 10.67 21.44
C ARG A 47 -11.22 10.53 20.05
N GLU A 48 -10.83 11.66 19.46
CA GLU A 48 -10.25 11.64 18.14
C GLU A 48 -8.74 11.50 18.23
N VAL A 49 -8.19 10.66 17.40
CA VAL A 49 -6.75 10.45 17.35
C VAL A 49 -6.31 10.48 15.89
N ILE A 50 -5.02 10.71 15.68
CA ILE A 50 -4.44 10.65 14.34
C ILE A 50 -3.84 9.27 14.17
N ALA A 51 -4.20 8.63 13.08
CA ALA A 51 -3.60 7.35 12.69
C ALA A 51 -2.70 7.59 11.50
N THR A 52 -1.46 7.15 11.60
CA THR A 52 -0.50 7.21 10.48
C THR A 52 -0.35 5.81 9.94
N ILE A 53 -0.55 5.67 8.64
CA ILE A 53 -0.42 4.39 7.94
C ILE A 53 0.87 4.42 7.15
N GLN A 54 1.60 3.31 7.20
CA GLN A 54 2.78 3.14 6.37
C GLN A 54 2.65 1.81 5.63
N LEU A 55 2.81 1.85 4.33
CA LEU A 55 2.82 0.65 3.50
C LEU A 55 4.24 0.41 3.02
N ASP A 56 4.71 -0.82 3.20
CA ASP A 56 6.02 -1.22 2.71
C ASP A 56 5.84 -2.47 1.86
N PHE A 57 6.05 -2.32 0.55
CA PHE A 57 5.90 -3.42 -0.39
C PHE A 57 7.21 -4.17 -0.57
N THR A 58 7.13 -5.48 -0.73
CA THR A 58 8.30 -6.28 -1.03
C THR A 58 8.82 -5.92 -2.43
N PHE A 59 10.04 -6.34 -2.72
CA PHE A 59 10.67 -5.99 -3.99
C PHE A 59 9.83 -6.45 -5.18
N ASP A 60 9.26 -7.65 -5.10
CA ASP A 60 8.44 -8.19 -6.18
C ASP A 60 6.98 -7.76 -6.09
N ARG A 61 6.64 -6.93 -5.10
CA ARG A 61 5.28 -6.42 -4.89
C ARG A 61 4.24 -7.53 -4.64
N SER A 62 4.68 -8.65 -4.09
CA SER A 62 3.75 -9.75 -3.78
C SER A 62 3.14 -9.61 -2.38
N GLU A 63 3.82 -8.89 -1.49
CA GLU A 63 3.33 -8.69 -0.12
C GLU A 63 3.52 -7.24 0.29
N CYS A 64 2.73 -6.83 1.27
CA CYS A 64 2.78 -5.48 1.81
C CYS A 64 2.70 -5.54 3.33
N SER A 65 3.65 -4.90 4.01
CA SER A 65 3.56 -4.69 5.44
C SER A 65 2.76 -3.42 5.69
N PHE A 66 1.70 -3.54 6.46
CA PHE A 66 0.79 -2.43 6.76
C PHE A 66 0.99 -2.09 8.23
N THR A 67 1.56 -0.93 8.50
CA THR A 67 1.83 -0.48 9.85
C THR A 67 0.91 0.68 10.18
N ARG A 68 0.26 0.62 11.34
CA ARG A 68 -0.59 1.71 11.82
C ARG A 68 -0.02 2.21 13.13
N ILE A 69 0.26 3.49 13.20
CA ILE A 69 0.86 4.16 14.34
C ILE A 69 -0.07 5.27 14.78
N TYR A 70 -0.17 5.48 16.09
CA TYR A 70 -0.98 6.55 16.65
C TYR A 70 -0.05 7.55 17.36
N PRO A 71 0.53 8.50 16.63
CA PRO A 71 1.61 9.35 17.18
C PRO A 71 1.21 10.22 18.35
N ASN A 72 -0.07 10.60 18.45
CA ASN A 72 -0.53 11.45 19.55
C ASN A 72 -1.27 10.66 20.61
N SER A 73 -0.98 9.39 20.73
CA SER A 73 -1.72 8.52 21.63
C SER A 73 -0.79 7.45 22.16
N ASN A 74 -1.19 6.81 23.25
CA ASN A 74 -0.45 5.67 23.79
C ASN A 74 -1.02 4.36 23.27
N LEU A 75 -1.82 4.40 22.21
CA LEU A 75 -2.31 3.19 21.58
C LEU A 75 -1.17 2.44 20.93
N ASP A 76 -1.28 1.12 20.94
CA ASP A 76 -0.22 0.28 20.41
C ASP A 76 -0.11 0.38 18.89
N THR A 77 1.12 0.33 18.41
CA THR A 77 1.37 0.21 16.98
C THR A 77 0.98 -1.19 16.52
N THR A 78 0.28 -1.28 15.41
CA THR A 78 -0.07 -2.57 14.83
C THR A 78 0.65 -2.76 13.51
N ARG A 79 0.94 -4.00 13.18
CA ARG A 79 1.58 -4.33 11.90
C ARG A 79 0.96 -5.62 11.38
N GLU A 80 0.55 -5.60 10.14
CA GLU A 80 -0.05 -6.75 9.49
C GLU A 80 0.57 -6.92 8.12
N THR A 81 0.58 -8.13 7.61
CA THR A 81 1.10 -8.41 6.28
C THR A 81 -0.05 -8.87 5.42
N TYR A 82 -0.14 -8.30 4.23
CA TYR A 82 -1.18 -8.63 3.27
C TYR A 82 -0.56 -9.11 1.97
N TYR A 83 -1.32 -9.89 1.22
CA TYR A 83 -0.93 -10.30 -0.13
C TYR A 83 -1.41 -9.24 -1.12
N VAL A 84 -0.63 -8.99 -2.14
CA VAL A 84 -0.87 -7.90 -3.08
C VAL A 84 -1.21 -8.46 -4.45
N HIS A 85 -2.28 -7.92 -5.05
CA HIS A 85 -2.61 -8.23 -6.43
C HIS A 85 -2.60 -6.91 -7.20
N LEU A 86 -1.78 -6.85 -8.23
CA LEU A 86 -1.57 -5.63 -9.01
C LEU A 86 -2.47 -5.59 -10.24
N ASN A 87 -2.91 -4.41 -10.60
CA ASN A 87 -3.58 -4.16 -11.87
C ASN A 87 -2.78 -3.07 -12.57
N GLU A 88 -1.96 -3.45 -13.52
CA GLU A 88 -1.06 -2.52 -14.18
C GLU A 88 -1.76 -1.59 -15.14
N LEU A 89 -2.91 -1.99 -15.65
CA LEU A 89 -3.63 -1.15 -16.59
C LEU A 89 -4.09 0.15 -15.97
N ASN A 90 -4.62 0.08 -14.75
CA ASN A 90 -5.09 1.29 -14.08
C ASN A 90 -4.25 1.68 -12.88
N LYS A 91 -3.08 1.05 -12.73
CA LYS A 91 -2.12 1.36 -11.66
C LYS A 91 -2.77 1.29 -10.28
N SER A 92 -3.44 0.17 -10.04
CA SER A 92 -4.11 -0.06 -8.77
C SER A 92 -3.69 -1.40 -8.20
N PHE A 93 -4.04 -1.63 -6.94
CA PHE A 93 -3.76 -2.91 -6.28
C PHE A 93 -4.82 -3.17 -5.24
N ILE A 94 -4.93 -4.44 -4.85
CA ILE A 94 -5.76 -4.82 -3.72
C ILE A 94 -4.91 -5.59 -2.73
N LEU A 95 -5.28 -5.50 -1.47
CA LEU A 95 -4.61 -6.21 -0.39
C LEU A 95 -5.57 -7.23 0.19
N ASN A 96 -5.13 -8.48 0.24
CA ASN A 96 -5.91 -9.60 0.78
C ASN A 96 -5.25 -10.12 2.04
N SER A 97 -6.05 -10.58 2.97
CA SER A 97 -5.53 -11.04 4.26
C SER A 97 -4.91 -12.43 4.21
N GLY A 98 -5.18 -13.22 3.18
CA GLY A 98 -4.58 -14.55 3.04
C GLY A 98 -4.68 -15.06 1.64
N LEU A 99 -3.88 -16.08 1.32
CA LEU A 99 -3.87 -16.64 -0.02
C LEU A 99 -5.19 -17.30 -0.39
N GLU A 100 -5.83 -17.93 0.58
CA GLU A 100 -7.09 -18.60 0.33
C GLU A 100 -8.30 -17.70 0.58
N ASP A 101 -8.08 -16.57 1.22
CA ASP A 101 -9.13 -15.62 1.49
C ASP A 101 -9.09 -14.56 0.41
N SER A 102 -10.06 -14.57 -0.49
CA SER A 102 -10.10 -13.61 -1.58
C SER A 102 -10.71 -12.28 -1.16
N ARG A 103 -11.05 -12.14 0.12
CA ARG A 103 -11.65 -10.89 0.57
C ARG A 103 -10.66 -9.74 0.50
N VAL A 104 -11.08 -8.65 -0.12
CA VAL A 104 -10.26 -7.45 -0.25
C VAL A 104 -10.41 -6.65 1.03
N VAL A 105 -9.28 -6.35 1.68
CA VAL A 105 -9.28 -5.55 2.91
C VAL A 105 -9.03 -4.09 2.57
N TYR A 106 -8.07 -3.83 1.70
CA TYR A 106 -7.76 -2.48 1.24
C TYR A 106 -7.60 -2.49 -0.26
N SER A 107 -7.88 -1.35 -0.89
CA SER A 107 -7.55 -1.17 -2.30
C SER A 107 -6.85 0.17 -2.44
N GLY A 108 -5.93 0.26 -3.37
CA GLY A 108 -5.18 1.48 -3.59
C GLY A 108 -5.05 1.79 -5.06
N GLN A 109 -4.97 3.06 -5.37
CA GLN A 109 -4.75 3.50 -6.74
C GLN A 109 -3.73 4.63 -6.75
N VAL A 110 -2.69 4.46 -7.56
CA VAL A 110 -1.69 5.51 -7.72
C VAL A 110 -2.30 6.55 -8.66
N THR A 111 -2.46 7.76 -8.15
CA THR A 111 -3.16 8.82 -8.88
C THR A 111 -2.20 9.73 -9.64
N SER A 112 -0.99 9.87 -9.12
CA SER A 112 0.04 10.64 -9.79
C SER A 112 1.39 10.21 -9.25
N ASN A 113 2.44 10.79 -9.77
CA ASN A 113 3.77 10.39 -9.34
C ASN A 113 3.94 10.68 -7.86
N GLY A 114 4.14 9.62 -7.09
CA GLY A 114 4.36 9.74 -5.65
C GLY A 114 3.11 9.93 -4.81
N ARG A 115 1.91 9.78 -5.40
CA ARG A 115 0.66 9.92 -4.66
C ARG A 115 -0.27 8.75 -4.94
N MET A 116 -1.00 8.35 -3.92
CA MET A 116 -1.91 7.20 -3.99
C MET A 116 -3.14 7.48 -3.14
N THR A 117 -4.29 6.97 -3.56
CA THR A 117 -5.49 6.93 -2.73
C THR A 117 -5.68 5.51 -2.23
N LEU A 118 -5.79 5.37 -0.91
CA LEU A 118 -6.06 4.09 -0.26
C LEU A 118 -7.51 4.10 0.20
N MET A 119 -8.23 3.00 -0.04
CA MET A 119 -9.65 2.90 0.29
C MET A 119 -9.93 1.62 1.06
N TRP A 120 -10.89 1.69 1.99
CA TRP A 120 -11.31 0.51 2.76
C TRP A 120 -12.70 0.77 3.33
N HIS A 121 -13.37 -0.32 3.77
CA HIS A 121 -14.61 -0.19 4.51
C HIS A 121 -14.29 -0.34 5.99
N GLU A 122 -14.77 0.57 6.80
CA GLU A 122 -14.45 0.55 8.20
C GLU A 122 -15.48 -0.22 9.01
N GLY A 123 -14.97 -1.19 9.78
CA GLY A 123 -15.82 -1.99 10.64
C GLY A 123 -16.85 -2.79 9.87
N GLU A 124 -18.01 -2.91 10.44
CA GLU A 124 -19.10 -3.64 9.82
C GLU A 124 -20.03 -2.74 9.03
N THR A 125 -19.68 -1.46 8.92
CA THR A 125 -20.51 -0.52 8.18
C THR A 125 -20.14 -0.58 6.69
N ASP A 126 -21.06 -0.11 5.86
CA ASP A 126 -20.78 -0.01 4.43
C ASP A 126 -20.08 1.30 4.10
N GLU A 127 -19.69 2.04 5.12
CA GLU A 127 -19.05 3.34 4.88
C GLU A 127 -17.67 3.15 4.30
N LEU A 128 -17.43 3.77 3.15
CA LEU A 128 -16.14 3.72 2.48
C LEU A 128 -15.24 4.82 3.00
N LYS A 129 -14.07 4.45 3.49
CA LYS A 129 -13.07 5.41 3.93
C LYS A 129 -11.99 5.54 2.87
N LYS A 130 -11.43 6.74 2.77
CA LYS A 130 -10.35 7.02 1.83
C LYS A 130 -9.30 7.87 2.50
N MET A 131 -8.06 7.69 2.10
CA MET A 131 -6.99 8.57 2.52
C MET A 131 -5.95 8.68 1.42
N GLU A 132 -5.17 9.74 1.44
CA GLU A 132 -4.09 9.91 0.49
C GLU A 132 -2.77 9.54 1.14
N LEU A 133 -1.97 8.77 0.42
CA LEU A 133 -0.62 8.43 0.84
C LEU A 133 0.36 9.07 -0.13
N VAL A 134 1.53 9.41 0.37
CA VAL A 134 2.61 9.92 -0.45
C VAL A 134 3.82 9.01 -0.27
N VAL A 135 4.68 9.02 -1.27
CA VAL A 135 5.87 8.18 -1.23
C VAL A 135 6.83 8.73 -0.18
N LEU A 136 7.48 7.80 0.51
CA LEU A 136 8.49 8.17 1.52
C LEU A 136 9.83 8.50 0.89
#